data_e9541d167671d1460c35b51590235841
#
_entry.id   e9541d167671d1460c35b51590235841
#
_cell.length_a   1.000
_cell.length_b   1.000
_cell.length_c   1.000
_cell.angle_alpha   90.00
_cell.angle_beta   90.00
_cell.angle_gamma   90.00
#
_symmetry.space_group_name_H-M   'P 1'
#
loop_
_entity.id
_entity.type
_entity.pdbx_description
1 polymer ?
#
loop_
_entity_poly.entity_id
_entity_poly.type
_entity_poly.pdbx_seq_one_letter_code
_entity_poly.pdbx_strand_id
1 'polypeptide(L)'
;MWERWEYMAGGGMNSHNHIMFGSVDAWFYKTLAGINVDSSAPGFEKIIIRPYILGDLSHVSASVNTIRGLVSSSWRREENALVLEVTLPVNSGGKVSLPLLGLKSPVVRESGKVVYKDGSYIPSVSGITAGKRDDGYITFDVGSGAYSFWIGESP
;
A
#
# COMPACT_ATOMS: atom_id res chain seq x y z
N MET A 1 -5.98 24.90 -2.80
CA MET A 1 -5.54 25.15 -4.20
C MET A 1 -6.47 26.17 -4.82
N TRP A 2 -5.95 26.96 -5.75
CA TRP A 2 -6.75 27.97 -6.48
C TRP A 2 -7.63 27.29 -7.52
N GLU A 3 -8.82 27.84 -7.72
CA GLU A 3 -9.78 27.38 -8.75
C GLU A 3 -9.26 27.67 -10.18
N ARG A 4 -8.46 28.72 -10.36
CA ARG A 4 -7.87 29.16 -11.63
C ARG A 4 -6.39 29.45 -11.48
N TRP A 5 -5.66 29.36 -12.58
CA TRP A 5 -4.24 29.71 -12.64
C TRP A 5 -3.97 31.21 -12.59
N GLU A 6 -4.97 32.00 -12.97
CA GLU A 6 -4.86 33.45 -13.08
C GLU A 6 -5.41 34.14 -11.85
N TYR A 7 -4.70 35.15 -11.36
CA TYR A 7 -5.24 36.03 -10.32
C TYR A 7 -6.24 36.98 -10.93
N MET A 8 -7.47 37.01 -10.45
CA MET A 8 -8.50 38.01 -10.80
C MET A 8 -8.81 38.87 -9.59
N ALA A 9 -8.52 40.16 -9.67
CA ALA A 9 -8.92 41.15 -8.69
C ALA A 9 -10.39 41.54 -8.93
N GLY A 10 -11.26 41.38 -7.93
CA GLY A 10 -12.66 41.74 -7.98
C GLY A 10 -13.60 40.60 -7.64
N GLY A 11 -14.86 40.91 -7.36
CA GLY A 11 -15.87 39.98 -6.85
C GLY A 11 -16.35 38.91 -7.84
N GLY A 12 -15.41 38.17 -8.39
CA GLY A 12 -15.67 37.05 -9.30
C GLY A 12 -15.60 35.69 -8.63
N MET A 13 -15.97 34.65 -9.35
CA MET A 13 -15.95 33.25 -8.92
C MET A 13 -14.53 32.69 -8.89
N ASN A 14 -13.67 33.21 -8.02
CA ASN A 14 -12.29 32.76 -7.85
C ASN A 14 -12.04 32.35 -6.42
N SER A 15 -12.23 31.08 -6.12
CA SER A 15 -11.76 30.54 -4.86
C SER A 15 -10.25 30.33 -4.87
N HIS A 16 -9.54 30.96 -3.94
CA HIS A 16 -8.11 30.69 -3.70
C HIS A 16 -7.90 29.45 -2.80
N ASN A 17 -8.96 28.92 -2.24
CA ASN A 17 -8.95 27.76 -1.37
C ASN A 17 -10.13 26.82 -1.75
N HIS A 18 -10.05 26.24 -2.94
CA HIS A 18 -11.11 25.38 -3.45
C HIS A 18 -10.96 23.97 -2.88
N ILE A 19 -11.83 23.61 -1.96
CA ILE A 19 -11.74 22.39 -1.12
C ILE A 19 -11.72 21.13 -1.97
N MET A 20 -12.53 21.05 -3.03
CA MET A 20 -12.60 19.84 -3.87
C MET A 20 -11.27 19.46 -4.54
N PHE A 21 -10.39 20.42 -4.81
CA PHE A 21 -9.07 20.15 -5.35
C PHE A 21 -8.07 19.61 -4.31
N GLY A 22 -8.41 19.67 -3.03
CA GLY A 22 -7.65 19.02 -1.95
C GLY A 22 -7.80 17.51 -1.91
N SER A 23 -8.78 16.93 -2.60
CA SER A 23 -9.04 15.49 -2.60
C SER A 23 -7.92 14.65 -3.26
N VAL A 24 -7.03 15.27 -4.03
CA VAL A 24 -5.87 14.57 -4.65
C VAL A 24 -4.97 13.91 -3.60
N ASP A 25 -4.85 14.47 -2.39
CA ASP A 25 -4.05 13.90 -1.33
C ASP A 25 -4.57 12.50 -0.93
N ALA A 26 -5.88 12.34 -0.89
CA ALA A 26 -6.49 11.03 -0.62
C ALA A 26 -6.10 9.97 -1.68
N TRP A 27 -5.92 10.38 -2.92
CA TRP A 27 -5.47 9.48 -3.98
C TRP A 27 -4.01 9.03 -3.77
N PHE A 28 -3.13 9.92 -3.34
CA PHE A 28 -1.74 9.55 -3.02
C PHE A 28 -1.68 8.48 -1.92
N TYR A 29 -2.44 8.65 -0.85
CA TYR A 29 -2.50 7.68 0.24
C TYR A 29 -3.17 6.36 -0.17
N LYS A 30 -4.36 6.44 -0.80
CA LYS A 30 -5.18 5.26 -1.10
C LYS A 30 -4.66 4.46 -2.28
N THR A 31 -4.12 5.13 -3.31
CA THR A 31 -3.69 4.47 -4.55
C THR A 31 -2.19 4.22 -4.55
N LEU A 32 -1.37 5.27 -4.45
CA LEU A 32 0.09 5.09 -4.58
C LEU A 32 0.68 4.35 -3.39
N ALA A 33 0.37 4.77 -2.17
CA ALA A 33 0.80 4.07 -0.96
C ALA A 33 -0.06 2.83 -0.64
N GLY A 34 -1.30 2.80 -1.15
CA GLY A 34 -2.22 1.69 -1.00
C GLY A 34 -2.88 1.56 0.36
N ILE A 35 -2.84 2.60 1.20
CA ILE A 35 -3.42 2.55 2.56
C ILE A 35 -4.92 2.76 2.48
N ASN A 36 -5.69 1.70 2.76
CA ASN A 36 -7.15 1.70 2.74
C ASN A 36 -7.71 0.99 3.99
N VAL A 37 -8.98 1.25 4.27
CA VAL A 37 -9.73 0.60 5.34
C VAL A 37 -10.70 -0.40 4.71
N ASP A 38 -10.80 -1.59 5.29
CA ASP A 38 -11.85 -2.54 4.92
C ASP A 38 -13.20 -2.00 5.39
N SER A 39 -14.15 -1.84 4.48
CA SER A 39 -15.48 -1.30 4.79
C SER A 39 -16.28 -2.17 5.75
N SER A 40 -15.94 -3.45 5.86
CA SER A 40 -16.57 -4.39 6.79
C SER A 40 -16.12 -4.23 8.24
N ALA A 41 -14.99 -3.51 8.46
CA ALA A 41 -14.41 -3.29 9.79
C ALA A 41 -13.83 -1.87 9.89
N PRO A 42 -14.68 -0.85 10.11
CA PRO A 42 -14.29 0.55 10.15
C PRO A 42 -13.34 0.84 11.33
N GLY A 43 -12.74 2.04 11.33
CA GLY A 43 -11.86 2.47 12.40
C GLY A 43 -10.49 1.78 12.39
N PHE A 44 -10.01 1.37 11.22
CA PHE A 44 -8.71 0.72 11.03
C PHE A 44 -8.52 -0.59 11.82
N GLU A 45 -9.61 -1.29 12.09
CA GLU A 45 -9.54 -2.65 12.65
C GLU A 45 -8.99 -3.62 11.59
N LYS A 46 -9.52 -3.53 10.36
CA LYS A 46 -8.98 -4.23 9.19
C LYS A 46 -8.43 -3.23 8.19
N ILE A 47 -7.18 -3.40 7.84
CA ILE A 47 -6.41 -2.50 6.98
C ILE A 47 -6.09 -3.22 5.68
N ILE A 48 -6.22 -2.50 4.56
CA ILE A 48 -5.81 -3.00 3.26
C ILE A 48 -4.60 -2.17 2.81
N ILE A 49 -3.47 -2.84 2.61
CA ILE A 49 -2.29 -2.26 1.98
C ILE A 49 -2.19 -2.86 0.57
N ARG A 50 -2.55 -2.06 -0.42
CA ARG A 50 -2.54 -2.47 -1.84
C ARG A 50 -2.01 -1.33 -2.71
N PRO A 51 -0.70 -1.12 -2.76
CA PRO A 51 -0.11 -0.06 -3.55
C PRO A 51 -0.27 -0.30 -5.05
N TYR A 52 -0.53 0.77 -5.78
CA TYR A 52 -0.50 0.78 -7.23
C TYR A 52 0.80 1.42 -7.72
N ILE A 53 1.62 0.65 -8.42
CA ILE A 53 2.92 1.09 -8.88
C ILE A 53 2.78 1.76 -10.23
N LEU A 54 2.77 3.09 -10.24
CA LEU A 54 2.48 3.89 -11.42
C LEU A 54 3.76 4.30 -12.16
N GLY A 55 3.77 4.08 -13.48
CA GLY A 55 4.77 4.62 -14.39
C GLY A 55 6.21 4.31 -13.97
N ASP A 56 7.03 5.35 -13.90
CA ASP A 56 8.45 5.33 -13.56
C ASP A 56 8.75 5.69 -12.10
N LEU A 57 7.73 5.83 -11.25
CA LEU A 57 7.95 6.07 -9.83
C LEU A 57 8.86 4.99 -9.24
N SER A 58 9.94 5.41 -8.63
CA SER A 58 10.93 4.53 -8.01
C SER A 58 10.57 4.13 -6.57
N HIS A 59 9.86 5.00 -5.84
CA HIS A 59 9.45 4.77 -4.47
C HIS A 59 8.26 5.65 -4.08
N VAL A 60 7.52 5.21 -3.08
CA VAL A 60 6.50 5.98 -2.34
C VAL A 60 6.60 5.61 -0.87
N SER A 61 6.43 6.58 0.01
CA SER A 61 6.30 6.36 1.45
C SER A 61 5.18 7.22 2.01
N ALA A 62 4.30 6.61 2.79
CA ALA A 62 3.20 7.30 3.46
C ALA A 62 2.89 6.68 4.81
N SER A 63 2.38 7.49 5.73
CA SER A 63 1.91 7.04 7.02
C SER A 63 0.70 7.84 7.49
N VAL A 64 -0.15 7.19 8.29
CA VAL A 64 -1.37 7.79 8.86
C VAL A 64 -1.45 7.43 10.33
N ASN A 65 -1.59 8.45 11.18
CA ASN A 65 -1.92 8.24 12.59
C ASN A 65 -3.42 7.99 12.72
N THR A 66 -3.78 6.76 13.08
CA THR A 66 -5.16 6.34 13.25
C THR A 66 -5.55 6.28 14.73
N ILE A 67 -6.84 6.08 15.02
CA ILE A 67 -7.31 5.83 16.40
C ILE A 67 -6.70 4.59 17.04
N ARG A 68 -6.10 3.67 16.26
CA ARG A 68 -5.45 2.44 16.71
C ARG A 68 -3.93 2.56 16.76
N GLY A 69 -3.37 3.63 16.21
CA GLY A 69 -1.93 3.87 16.13
C GLY A 69 -1.47 4.10 14.69
N LEU A 70 -0.16 4.04 14.48
CA LEU A 70 0.48 4.31 13.20
C LEU A 70 0.24 3.18 12.21
N VAL A 71 -0.26 3.55 11.02
CA VAL A 71 -0.26 2.71 9.81
C VAL A 71 0.75 3.29 8.85
N SER A 72 1.66 2.48 8.32
CA SER A 72 2.60 2.92 7.29
C SER A 72 2.68 1.94 6.13
N SER A 73 2.96 2.49 4.96
CA SER A 73 3.24 1.74 3.74
C SER A 73 4.35 2.47 2.99
N SER A 74 5.44 1.77 2.72
CA SER A 74 6.57 2.30 1.96
C SER A 74 7.05 1.26 0.99
N TRP A 75 7.06 1.60 -0.31
CA TRP A 75 7.58 0.69 -1.31
C TRP A 75 8.70 1.35 -2.12
N ARG A 76 9.62 0.52 -2.62
CA ARG A 76 10.66 0.91 -3.56
C ARG A 76 10.88 -0.16 -4.61
N ARG A 77 11.16 0.28 -5.83
CA ARG A 77 11.62 -0.61 -6.90
C ARG A 77 13.09 -0.93 -6.71
N GLU A 78 13.43 -2.17 -6.96
CA GLU A 78 14.79 -2.64 -7.21
C GLU A 78 14.87 -3.10 -8.67
N GLU A 79 16.05 -3.45 -9.18
CA GLU A 79 16.27 -3.75 -10.61
C GLU A 79 15.25 -4.75 -11.18
N ASN A 80 14.99 -5.87 -10.47
CA ASN A 80 14.04 -6.91 -10.86
C ASN A 80 13.10 -7.31 -9.73
N ALA A 81 12.83 -6.40 -8.80
CA ALA A 81 12.08 -6.68 -7.60
C ALA A 81 11.36 -5.43 -7.06
N LEU A 82 10.48 -5.65 -6.11
CA LEU A 82 9.87 -4.61 -5.29
C LEU A 82 10.06 -4.98 -3.82
N VAL A 83 10.39 -3.99 -3.01
CA VAL A 83 10.34 -4.08 -1.55
C VAL A 83 9.16 -3.29 -1.07
N LEU A 84 8.36 -3.86 -0.16
CA LEU A 84 7.23 -3.21 0.50
C LEU A 84 7.36 -3.36 2.01
N GLU A 85 7.52 -2.24 2.69
CA GLU A 85 7.57 -2.16 4.15
C GLU A 85 6.22 -1.67 4.68
N VAL A 86 5.68 -2.37 5.66
CA VAL A 86 4.33 -2.12 6.21
C VAL A 86 4.39 -2.14 7.72
N THR A 87 3.68 -1.19 8.36
CA THR A 87 3.41 -1.23 9.80
C THR A 87 1.91 -1.20 10.04
N LEU A 88 1.42 -2.18 10.80
CA LEU A 88 0.04 -2.26 11.27
C LEU A 88 0.01 -2.16 12.80
N PRO A 89 -0.81 -1.27 13.37
CA PRO A 89 -0.86 -1.05 14.81
C PRO A 89 -1.42 -2.25 15.57
N VAL A 90 -1.17 -2.28 16.86
CA VAL A 90 -1.70 -3.31 17.77
C VAL A 90 -3.24 -3.34 17.72
N ASN A 91 -3.83 -4.52 17.85
CA ASN A 91 -5.27 -4.77 17.72
C ASN A 91 -5.86 -4.42 16.33
N SER A 92 -5.01 -4.46 15.31
CA SER A 92 -5.41 -4.41 13.91
C SER A 92 -4.85 -5.63 13.17
N GLY A 93 -5.43 -5.91 12.03
CA GLY A 93 -4.90 -6.86 11.08
C GLY A 93 -5.33 -6.45 9.69
N GLY A 94 -5.01 -7.22 8.68
CA GLY A 94 -5.47 -6.86 7.36
C GLY A 94 -4.88 -7.68 6.23
N LYS A 95 -4.92 -7.08 5.07
CA LYS A 95 -4.41 -7.66 3.82
C LYS A 95 -3.27 -6.81 3.28
N VAL A 96 -2.15 -7.47 3.00
CA VAL A 96 -1.01 -6.83 2.30
C VAL A 96 -0.89 -7.46 0.92
N SER A 97 -1.01 -6.64 -0.12
CA SER A 97 -1.00 -7.06 -1.52
C SER A 97 0.25 -6.54 -2.22
N LEU A 98 1.07 -7.44 -2.73
CA LEU A 98 2.25 -7.14 -3.52
C LEU A 98 1.92 -7.27 -5.00
N PRO A 99 2.12 -6.22 -5.83
CA PRO A 99 1.85 -6.29 -7.27
C PRO A 99 2.86 -7.21 -7.96
N LEU A 100 2.38 -7.98 -8.92
CA LEU A 100 3.19 -8.94 -9.68
C LEU A 100 4.18 -8.27 -10.64
N LEU A 101 3.90 -7.06 -11.12
CA LEU A 101 4.76 -6.29 -12.04
C LEU A 101 5.22 -7.07 -13.30
N GLY A 102 4.40 -8.03 -13.75
CA GLY A 102 4.73 -8.87 -14.90
C GLY A 102 5.58 -10.11 -14.60
N LEU A 103 5.95 -10.35 -13.33
CA LEU A 103 6.68 -11.53 -12.90
C LEU A 103 5.92 -12.82 -13.25
N LYS A 104 6.62 -13.78 -13.85
CA LYS A 104 6.05 -15.07 -14.27
C LYS A 104 6.06 -16.10 -13.15
N SER A 105 7.20 -16.21 -12.49
CA SER A 105 7.43 -17.15 -11.38
C SER A 105 7.81 -16.38 -10.10
N PRO A 106 6.85 -15.62 -9.53
CA PRO A 106 7.14 -14.75 -8.39
C PRO A 106 7.47 -15.54 -7.13
N VAL A 107 8.50 -15.09 -6.45
CA VAL A 107 8.83 -15.49 -5.08
C VAL A 107 8.63 -14.30 -4.16
N VAL A 108 7.95 -14.51 -3.04
CA VAL A 108 7.83 -13.49 -2.00
C VAL A 108 8.60 -13.93 -0.77
N ARG A 109 9.38 -13.00 -0.22
CA ARG A 109 10.07 -13.15 1.07
C ARG A 109 9.55 -12.12 2.05
N GLU A 110 9.44 -12.49 3.30
CA GLU A 110 9.25 -11.58 4.41
C GLU A 110 10.47 -11.69 5.34
N SER A 111 11.16 -10.57 5.59
CA SER A 111 12.39 -10.51 6.38
C SER A 111 13.40 -11.63 5.98
N GLY A 112 13.54 -11.85 4.66
CA GLY A 112 14.43 -12.86 4.07
C GLY A 112 13.86 -14.28 4.00
N LYS A 113 12.81 -14.64 4.73
CA LYS A 113 12.18 -15.97 4.69
C LYS A 113 11.16 -16.06 3.57
N VAL A 114 11.17 -17.15 2.80
CA VAL A 114 10.20 -17.37 1.73
C VAL A 114 8.83 -17.63 2.33
N VAL A 115 7.84 -16.81 1.92
CA VAL A 115 6.43 -16.92 2.33
C VAL A 115 5.49 -17.26 1.17
N TYR A 116 5.99 -17.17 -0.08
CA TYR A 116 5.25 -17.60 -1.28
C TYR A 116 6.24 -18.03 -2.37
N LYS A 117 6.01 -19.19 -2.93
CA LYS A 117 6.78 -19.75 -4.05
C LYS A 117 5.94 -20.80 -4.78
N ASP A 118 6.21 -21.02 -6.08
CA ASP A 118 5.60 -22.07 -6.92
C ASP A 118 4.04 -22.05 -6.85
N GLY A 119 3.46 -20.84 -6.80
CA GLY A 119 2.02 -20.66 -6.76
C GLY A 119 1.37 -20.87 -5.39
N SER A 120 2.16 -21.13 -4.35
CA SER A 120 1.67 -21.53 -3.03
C SER A 120 2.21 -20.68 -1.88
N TYR A 121 1.37 -20.45 -0.89
CA TYR A 121 1.75 -19.85 0.39
C TYR A 121 2.58 -20.87 1.22
N ILE A 122 3.62 -20.37 1.89
CA ILE A 122 4.50 -21.14 2.77
C ILE A 122 4.42 -20.54 4.18
N PRO A 123 3.91 -21.27 5.19
CA PRO A 123 3.73 -20.77 6.56
C PRO A 123 5.07 -20.78 7.32
N SER A 124 5.94 -19.84 7.00
CA SER A 124 7.31 -19.76 7.55
C SER A 124 7.52 -18.58 8.51
N VAL A 125 6.54 -17.67 8.61
CA VAL A 125 6.62 -16.44 9.41
C VAL A 125 5.37 -16.29 10.27
N SER A 126 5.59 -16.02 11.57
CA SER A 126 4.49 -15.69 12.48
C SER A 126 3.84 -14.35 12.10
N GLY A 127 2.52 -14.27 12.27
CA GLY A 127 1.73 -13.09 11.92
C GLY A 127 1.24 -13.06 10.48
N ILE A 128 1.69 -13.97 9.61
CA ILE A 128 1.12 -14.20 8.28
C ILE A 128 0.34 -15.51 8.32
N THR A 129 -0.95 -15.48 8.01
CA THR A 129 -1.84 -16.65 8.19
C THR A 129 -2.31 -17.27 6.88
N ALA A 130 -2.26 -16.54 5.79
CA ALA A 130 -2.60 -17.01 4.45
C ALA A 130 -1.90 -16.17 3.37
N GLY A 131 -1.83 -16.72 2.16
CA GLY A 131 -1.33 -16.02 0.98
C GLY A 131 -1.93 -16.61 -0.28
N LYS A 132 -2.41 -15.74 -1.17
CA LYS A 132 -2.98 -16.16 -2.47
C LYS A 132 -2.62 -15.18 -3.58
N ARG A 133 -2.54 -15.71 -4.80
CA ARG A 133 -2.45 -14.89 -6.02
C ARG A 133 -3.84 -14.54 -6.52
N ASP A 134 -4.09 -13.27 -6.81
CA ASP A 134 -5.37 -12.76 -7.27
C ASP A 134 -5.19 -11.42 -7.98
N ASP A 135 -5.83 -11.22 -9.13
CA ASP A 135 -5.95 -9.95 -9.85
C ASP A 135 -4.64 -9.14 -9.94
N GLY A 136 -3.57 -9.79 -10.39
CA GLY A 136 -2.27 -9.14 -10.60
C GLY A 136 -1.47 -8.90 -9.31
N TYR A 137 -1.88 -9.47 -8.18
CA TYR A 137 -1.22 -9.35 -6.88
C TYR A 137 -1.03 -10.70 -6.21
N ILE A 138 -0.11 -10.74 -5.23
CA ILE A 138 -0.08 -11.76 -4.19
C ILE A 138 -0.49 -11.08 -2.91
N THR A 139 -1.59 -11.54 -2.31
CA THR A 139 -2.19 -10.94 -1.12
C THR A 139 -2.03 -11.88 0.07
N PHE A 140 -1.53 -11.33 1.17
CA PHE A 140 -1.37 -12.02 2.45
C PHE A 140 -2.36 -11.51 3.49
N ASP A 141 -2.89 -12.41 4.29
CA ASP A 141 -3.60 -12.07 5.52
C ASP A 141 -2.57 -11.95 6.65
N VAL A 142 -2.52 -10.77 7.29
CA VAL A 142 -1.50 -10.43 8.28
C VAL A 142 -2.12 -9.89 9.58
N GLY A 143 -1.46 -10.17 10.70
CA GLY A 143 -1.76 -9.53 11.98
C GLY A 143 -1.10 -8.17 12.16
N SER A 144 -1.18 -7.63 13.38
CA SER A 144 -0.42 -6.43 13.75
C SER A 144 1.09 -6.70 13.74
N GLY A 145 1.88 -5.71 13.40
CA GLY A 145 3.34 -5.82 13.35
C GLY A 145 3.98 -4.97 12.26
N ALA A 146 5.30 -5.10 12.16
CA ALA A 146 6.09 -4.53 11.07
C ALA A 146 6.55 -5.67 10.16
N TYR A 147 6.39 -5.47 8.86
CA TYR A 147 6.70 -6.45 7.82
C TYR A 147 7.59 -5.82 6.76
N SER A 148 8.55 -6.59 6.25
CA SER A 148 9.42 -6.21 5.14
C SER A 148 9.34 -7.26 4.05
N PHE A 149 8.41 -7.05 3.11
CA PHE A 149 8.21 -7.94 1.98
C PHE A 149 9.13 -7.59 0.81
N TRP A 150 9.68 -8.61 0.20
CA TRP A 150 10.37 -8.56 -1.07
C TRP A 150 9.67 -9.47 -2.07
N ILE A 151 9.40 -8.98 -3.28
CA ILE A 151 8.85 -9.78 -4.38
C ILE A 151 9.74 -9.64 -5.62
N GLY A 152 10.12 -10.77 -6.21
CA GLY A 152 10.93 -10.84 -7.43
C GLY A 152 10.79 -12.18 -8.13
N GLU A 153 11.57 -12.39 -9.20
CA GLU A 153 11.60 -13.70 -9.88
C GLU A 153 12.33 -14.75 -9.03
N SER A 154 11.90 -16.00 -9.21
CA SER A 154 12.71 -17.14 -8.74
C SER A 154 14.02 -17.17 -9.52
N PRO A 155 15.17 -17.31 -8.85
CA PRO A 155 16.45 -17.52 -9.51
C PRO A 155 16.47 -18.81 -10.34
#